data_6d96585ea23e4d835056f9b680955e54
#
_entry.id   6d96585ea23e4d835056f9b680955e54
#
_cell.length_a   1.000
_cell.length_b   1.000
_cell.length_c   1.000
_cell.angle_alpha   90.00
_cell.angle_beta   90.00
_cell.angle_gamma   90.00
#
_symmetry.space_group_name_H-M   'P 1'
#
loop_
_entity.id
_entity.type
_entity.pdbx_description
1 polymer ?
#
loop_
_entity_poly.entity_id
_entity_poly.type
_entity_poly.pdbx_seq_one_letter_code
_entity_poly.pdbx_strand_id
1 'polypeptide(L)'
;LITVFVAALVTAGMAGATAVPLASLVSEHATGLVYAKAGPGGPTRSEADAARWIRDNSKPGDLVATNAHCMIQRGKTCDSRHFWIAALSERPVLVEGWSYTNKANRDSITTGVNPSLLPFWDTQRLATNDAAFTSPSAAVVESLHRYGVRWLFADNRAGEISPNLKQYFRLRYATLDATIYEFR
;
A
#
# COMPACT_ATOMS: atom_id res chain seq x y z
N LEU A 1 3.72 -18.35 -37.50
CA LEU A 1 2.89 -19.55 -37.67
C LEU A 1 3.19 -20.63 -36.62
N ILE A 2 4.46 -20.85 -36.23
CA ILE A 2 4.87 -21.85 -35.23
C ILE A 2 4.37 -21.49 -33.82
N THR A 3 4.34 -20.23 -33.45
CA THR A 3 3.92 -19.75 -32.10
C THR A 3 2.42 -19.97 -31.88
N VAL A 4 1.61 -19.85 -32.92
CA VAL A 4 0.15 -20.09 -32.83
C VAL A 4 -0.16 -21.56 -32.67
N PHE A 5 0.64 -22.47 -33.32
CA PHE A 5 0.46 -23.91 -33.20
C PHE A 5 0.81 -24.48 -31.83
N VAL A 6 1.83 -23.91 -31.14
CA VAL A 6 2.21 -24.35 -29.80
C VAL A 6 1.14 -23.95 -28.77
N ALA A 7 0.54 -22.76 -28.91
CA ALA A 7 -0.57 -22.32 -28.03
C ALA A 7 -1.82 -23.18 -28.19
N ALA A 8 -2.15 -23.62 -29.44
CA ALA A 8 -3.28 -24.50 -29.71
C ALA A 8 -3.09 -25.93 -29.18
N LEU A 9 -1.87 -26.45 -29.18
CA LEU A 9 -1.56 -27.79 -28.66
C LEU A 9 -1.61 -27.87 -27.13
N VAL A 10 -1.21 -26.81 -26.43
CA VAL A 10 -1.31 -26.73 -24.96
C VAL A 10 -2.76 -26.62 -24.50
N THR A 11 -3.63 -25.94 -25.25
CA THR A 11 -5.06 -25.84 -24.92
C THR A 11 -5.85 -27.12 -25.20
N ALA A 12 -5.45 -27.94 -26.21
CA ALA A 12 -6.12 -29.20 -26.51
C ALA A 12 -5.82 -30.35 -25.52
N GLY A 13 -4.69 -30.28 -24.80
CA GLY A 13 -4.30 -31.30 -23.82
C GLY A 13 -4.89 -31.11 -22.41
N MET A 14 -5.50 -29.96 -22.11
CA MET A 14 -6.07 -29.62 -20.79
C MET A 14 -7.59 -29.43 -20.84
N ALA A 15 -8.30 -30.20 -21.61
CA ALA A 15 -9.76 -30.18 -21.70
C ALA A 15 -10.41 -30.69 -20.39
N GLY A 16 -10.41 -29.89 -19.39
CA GLY A 16 -11.08 -30.11 -18.11
C GLY A 16 -10.94 -28.83 -17.30
N ALA A 17 -11.59 -28.54 -16.27
CA ALA A 17 -11.72 -27.41 -15.34
C ALA A 17 -10.73 -26.20 -15.37
N THR A 18 -9.66 -26.22 -16.19
CA THR A 18 -8.62 -25.15 -16.22
C THR A 18 -8.61 -24.31 -17.50
N ALA A 19 -9.42 -24.65 -18.50
CA ALA A 19 -9.41 -23.93 -19.79
C ALA A 19 -9.96 -22.49 -19.66
N VAL A 20 -10.91 -22.26 -18.76
CA VAL A 20 -11.52 -20.94 -18.54
C VAL A 20 -10.53 -19.95 -17.90
N PRO A 21 -9.74 -20.32 -16.87
CA PRO A 21 -8.75 -19.43 -16.30
C PRO A 21 -7.61 -19.06 -17.26
N LEU A 22 -7.20 -19.99 -18.11
CA LEU A 22 -6.13 -19.73 -19.10
C LEU A 22 -6.60 -18.81 -20.22
N ALA A 23 -7.82 -18.97 -20.68
CA ALA A 23 -8.42 -18.08 -21.69
C ALA A 23 -8.62 -16.66 -21.15
N SER A 24 -9.00 -16.49 -19.86
CA SER A 24 -9.09 -15.19 -19.22
C SER A 24 -7.72 -14.54 -19.04
N LEU A 25 -6.70 -15.29 -18.63
CA LEU A 25 -5.33 -14.79 -18.50
C LEU A 25 -4.73 -14.35 -19.84
N VAL A 26 -4.99 -15.09 -20.92
CA VAL A 26 -4.53 -14.71 -22.26
C VAL A 26 -5.29 -13.49 -22.77
N SER A 27 -6.59 -13.39 -22.49
CA SER A 27 -7.41 -12.21 -22.83
C SER A 27 -6.96 -10.96 -22.06
N GLU A 28 -6.63 -11.10 -20.78
CA GLU A 28 -6.14 -10.01 -19.95
C GLU A 28 -4.78 -9.48 -20.42
N HIS A 29 -3.88 -10.35 -20.87
CA HIS A 29 -2.60 -9.95 -21.47
C HIS A 29 -2.75 -9.29 -22.84
N ALA A 30 -3.76 -9.69 -23.62
CA ALA A 30 -4.01 -9.14 -24.94
C ALA A 30 -4.72 -7.78 -24.92
N THR A 31 -5.45 -7.46 -23.85
CA THR A 31 -6.22 -6.21 -23.71
C THR A 31 -5.55 -5.14 -22.87
N GLY A 32 -4.29 -5.36 -22.43
CA GLY A 32 -3.61 -4.50 -21.47
C GLY A 32 -4.29 -4.64 -20.10
N LEU A 33 -3.51 -4.81 -19.08
CA LEU A 33 -3.86 -5.02 -17.67
C LEU A 33 -5.28 -4.57 -17.31
N VAL A 34 -6.24 -5.49 -17.34
CA VAL A 34 -7.51 -5.30 -16.65
C VAL A 34 -7.19 -5.37 -15.17
N TYR A 35 -7.08 -4.21 -14.52
CA TYR A 35 -7.00 -4.18 -13.07
C TYR A 35 -8.25 -4.87 -12.53
N ALA A 36 -8.07 -5.96 -11.84
CA ALA A 36 -9.14 -6.58 -11.07
C ALA A 36 -9.80 -5.47 -10.24
N LYS A 37 -11.13 -5.35 -10.31
CA LYS A 37 -11.87 -4.36 -9.53
C LYS A 37 -11.42 -4.52 -8.08
N ALA A 38 -10.77 -3.48 -7.54
CA ALA A 38 -10.20 -3.55 -6.19
C ALA A 38 -11.29 -4.03 -5.23
N GLY A 39 -11.04 -5.15 -4.57
CA GLY A 39 -11.90 -5.62 -3.49
C GLY A 39 -11.90 -4.61 -2.34
N PRO A 40 -12.83 -4.71 -1.37
CA PRO A 40 -12.79 -3.88 -0.19
C PRO A 40 -11.39 -3.93 0.44
N GLY A 41 -10.71 -2.77 0.54
CA GLY A 41 -9.36 -2.65 1.12
C GLY A 41 -8.20 -2.84 0.14
N GLY A 42 -8.45 -3.07 -1.14
CA GLY A 42 -7.41 -3.06 -2.17
C GLY A 42 -7.18 -1.66 -2.77
N PRO A 43 -6.02 -1.43 -3.44
CA PRO A 43 -5.73 -0.14 -4.06
C PRO A 43 -6.61 0.10 -5.28
N THR A 44 -7.02 1.34 -5.50
CA THR A 44 -7.53 1.79 -6.79
C THR A 44 -6.39 1.88 -7.80
N ARG A 45 -6.75 2.04 -9.08
CA ARG A 45 -5.75 2.29 -10.11
C ARG A 45 -4.93 3.54 -9.81
N SER A 46 -5.60 4.62 -9.41
CA SER A 46 -4.92 5.90 -9.15
C SER A 46 -4.01 5.85 -7.93
N GLU A 47 -4.34 5.08 -6.89
CA GLU A 47 -3.45 4.79 -5.77
C GLU A 47 -2.25 3.93 -6.19
N ALA A 48 -2.49 2.90 -6.98
CA ALA A 48 -1.42 2.06 -7.51
C ALA A 48 -0.44 2.85 -8.40
N ASP A 49 -0.95 3.75 -9.23
CA ASP A 49 -0.14 4.63 -10.06
C ASP A 49 0.68 5.61 -9.21
N ALA A 50 0.11 6.14 -8.12
CA ALA A 50 0.83 6.99 -7.16
C ALA A 50 1.95 6.24 -6.42
N ALA A 51 1.70 5.00 -6.00
CA ALA A 51 2.74 4.19 -5.36
C ALA A 51 3.89 3.85 -6.33
N ARG A 52 3.58 3.50 -7.58
CA ARG A 52 4.60 3.27 -8.62
C ARG A 52 5.36 4.55 -8.94
N TRP A 53 4.70 5.71 -8.91
CA TRP A 53 5.38 6.98 -9.08
C TRP A 53 6.47 7.18 -8.00
N ILE A 54 6.20 6.84 -6.73
CA ILE A 54 7.23 6.85 -5.67
C ILE A 54 8.38 5.92 -6.05
N ARG A 55 8.09 4.68 -6.48
CA ARG A 55 9.14 3.73 -6.93
C ARG A 55 10.07 4.34 -7.95
N ASP A 56 9.49 5.00 -8.96
CA ASP A 56 10.22 5.50 -10.11
C ASP A 56 10.93 6.84 -9.83
N ASN A 57 10.57 7.55 -8.75
CA ASN A 57 11.08 8.89 -8.42
C ASN A 57 11.79 8.99 -7.06
N SER A 58 12.06 7.85 -6.40
CA SER A 58 12.73 7.79 -5.10
C SER A 58 13.85 6.76 -5.08
N LYS A 59 14.69 6.80 -4.05
CA LYS A 59 15.77 5.81 -3.85
C LYS A 59 15.23 4.56 -3.13
N PRO A 60 15.80 3.36 -3.35
CA PRO A 60 15.33 2.13 -2.70
C PRO A 60 15.26 2.17 -1.16
N GLY A 61 16.12 2.96 -0.52
CA GLY A 61 16.13 3.12 0.95
C GLY A 61 15.25 4.26 1.49
N ASP A 62 14.58 5.03 0.64
CA ASP A 62 13.72 6.12 1.08
C ASP A 62 12.50 5.57 1.83
N LEU A 63 12.26 6.10 3.03
CA LEU A 63 11.14 5.69 3.88
C LEU A 63 9.88 6.51 3.57
N VAL A 64 8.75 5.84 3.45
CA VAL A 64 7.44 6.44 3.18
C VAL A 64 6.59 6.41 4.44
N ALA A 65 5.92 7.52 4.80
CA ALA A 65 4.82 7.53 5.76
C ALA A 65 3.47 7.52 5.03
N THR A 66 2.43 6.92 5.63
CA THR A 66 1.08 6.87 5.03
C THR A 66 -0.01 6.93 6.08
N ASN A 67 -1.16 7.53 5.75
CA ASN A 67 -2.39 7.45 6.54
C ASN A 67 -3.19 6.17 6.27
N ALA A 68 -2.86 5.42 5.23
CA ALA A 68 -3.54 4.18 4.82
C ALA A 68 -2.77 2.96 5.36
N HIS A 69 -2.86 2.69 6.65
CA HIS A 69 -2.20 1.52 7.27
C HIS A 69 -3.17 0.42 7.73
N CYS A 70 -4.48 0.67 7.67
CA CYS A 70 -5.50 -0.33 7.95
C CYS A 70 -6.22 -0.73 6.65
N MET A 71 -6.30 -2.02 6.36
CA MET A 71 -7.11 -2.52 5.23
C MET A 71 -8.59 -2.20 5.43
N ILE A 72 -9.08 -2.38 6.66
CA ILE A 72 -10.43 -2.01 7.10
C ILE A 72 -10.30 -1.42 8.49
N GLN A 73 -10.90 -0.25 8.71
CA GLN A 73 -11.02 0.32 10.03
C GLN A 73 -12.47 0.25 10.50
N ARG A 74 -12.71 -0.36 11.67
CA ARG A 74 -14.03 -0.42 12.31
C ARG A 74 -13.92 0.13 13.72
N GLY A 75 -14.30 1.40 13.89
CA GLY A 75 -14.10 2.10 15.15
C GLY A 75 -12.61 2.17 15.52
N LYS A 76 -12.23 1.55 16.65
CA LYS A 76 -10.84 1.48 17.10
C LYS A 76 -10.05 0.27 16.56
N THR A 77 -10.73 -0.65 15.87
CA THR A 77 -10.09 -1.87 15.36
C THR A 77 -9.55 -1.64 13.97
N CYS A 78 -8.27 -1.82 13.80
CA CYS A 78 -7.55 -1.77 12.54
C CYS A 78 -7.24 -3.19 12.06
N ASP A 79 -7.64 -3.54 10.85
CA ASP A 79 -7.13 -4.71 10.16
C ASP A 79 -5.79 -4.35 9.52
N SER A 80 -4.71 -4.77 10.15
CA SER A 80 -3.34 -4.37 9.82
C SER A 80 -2.72 -5.11 8.63
N ARG A 81 -3.54 -5.73 7.77
CA ARG A 81 -3.07 -6.44 6.57
C ARG A 81 -2.84 -5.54 5.35
N HIS A 82 -3.01 -4.25 5.50
CA HIS A 82 -2.67 -3.28 4.46
C HIS A 82 -1.16 -3.27 4.23
N PHE A 83 -0.71 -3.52 2.98
CA PHE A 83 0.72 -3.60 2.63
C PHE A 83 1.02 -3.19 1.18
N TRP A 84 0.01 -2.77 0.44
CA TRP A 84 0.16 -2.56 -0.99
C TRP A 84 0.98 -1.30 -1.35
N ILE A 85 1.09 -0.32 -0.43
CA ILE A 85 1.95 0.84 -0.66
C ILE A 85 3.41 0.39 -0.70
N ALA A 86 3.86 -0.38 0.30
CA ALA A 86 5.19 -0.96 0.30
C ALA A 86 5.43 -1.85 -0.92
N ALA A 87 4.45 -2.70 -1.27
CA ALA A 87 4.57 -3.64 -2.39
C ALA A 87 4.69 -2.94 -3.76
N LEU A 88 3.90 -1.89 -4.00
CA LEU A 88 3.87 -1.21 -5.31
C LEU A 88 4.92 -0.11 -5.43
N SER A 89 5.28 0.55 -4.32
CA SER A 89 6.36 1.51 -4.30
C SER A 89 7.74 0.87 -4.21
N GLU A 90 7.84 -0.39 -3.80
CA GLU A 90 9.10 -1.08 -3.49
C GLU A 90 9.96 -0.28 -2.49
N ARG A 91 9.31 0.42 -1.57
CA ARG A 91 9.95 1.23 -0.54
C ARG A 91 9.50 0.79 0.84
N PRO A 92 10.36 0.88 1.85
CA PRO A 92 9.95 0.67 3.22
C PRO A 92 8.89 1.71 3.62
N VAL A 93 7.88 1.28 4.38
CA VAL A 93 6.84 2.14 4.92
C VAL A 93 6.94 2.19 6.43
N LEU A 94 6.78 3.38 7.03
CA LEU A 94 6.99 3.62 8.46
C LEU A 94 6.04 2.81 9.33
N VAL A 95 4.75 2.78 8.94
CA VAL A 95 3.69 2.02 9.60
C VAL A 95 2.77 1.43 8.54
N GLU A 96 2.93 0.15 8.23
CA GLU A 96 2.07 -0.59 7.31
C GLU A 96 2.28 -2.10 7.52
N GLY A 97 1.25 -2.91 7.30
CA GLY A 97 1.36 -4.36 7.17
C GLY A 97 1.96 -5.10 8.37
N TRP A 98 1.82 -4.58 9.57
CA TRP A 98 2.50 -5.16 10.75
C TRP A 98 2.02 -6.56 11.15
N SER A 99 0.83 -6.99 10.70
CA SER A 99 0.36 -8.37 10.88
C SER A 99 1.29 -9.43 10.27
N TYR A 100 2.08 -9.06 9.28
CA TYR A 100 3.01 -9.96 8.61
C TYR A 100 4.39 -10.04 9.29
N THR A 101 4.59 -9.34 10.40
CA THR A 101 5.87 -9.32 11.10
C THR A 101 6.02 -10.49 12.05
N ASN A 102 7.28 -10.90 12.29
CA ASN A 102 7.59 -11.91 13.29
C ASN A 102 7.11 -11.53 14.71
N LYS A 103 7.07 -10.22 15.02
CA LYS A 103 6.57 -9.74 16.30
C LYS A 103 5.06 -9.98 16.44
N ALA A 104 4.27 -9.59 15.45
CA ALA A 104 2.82 -9.81 15.49
C ALA A 104 2.49 -11.31 15.58
N ASN A 105 3.22 -12.16 14.86
CA ASN A 105 3.04 -13.61 14.94
C ASN A 105 3.35 -14.17 16.34
N ARG A 106 4.44 -13.74 16.98
CA ARG A 106 4.77 -14.15 18.36
C ARG A 106 3.72 -13.67 19.36
N ASP A 107 3.32 -12.41 19.25
CA ASP A 107 2.31 -11.82 20.14
C ASP A 107 0.96 -12.53 19.96
N SER A 108 0.59 -12.90 18.74
CA SER A 108 -0.61 -13.70 18.44
C SER A 108 -0.59 -15.06 19.12
N ILE A 109 0.53 -15.78 19.05
CA ILE A 109 0.68 -17.09 19.74
C ILE A 109 0.51 -16.91 21.26
N THR A 110 1.08 -15.85 21.83
CA THR A 110 1.03 -15.59 23.26
C THR A 110 -0.34 -15.15 23.76
N THR A 111 -1.05 -14.33 22.96
CA THR A 111 -2.32 -13.71 23.37
C THR A 111 -3.56 -14.45 22.87
N GLY A 112 -3.42 -15.33 21.87
CA GLY A 112 -4.54 -15.95 21.17
C GLY A 112 -5.31 -14.99 20.24
N VAL A 113 -4.84 -13.75 20.09
CA VAL A 113 -5.47 -12.74 19.22
C VAL A 113 -4.94 -12.88 17.79
N ASN A 114 -5.84 -12.78 16.79
CA ASN A 114 -5.44 -12.82 15.39
C ASN A 114 -4.40 -11.72 15.10
N PRO A 115 -3.27 -12.02 14.43
CA PRO A 115 -2.22 -11.04 14.14
C PRO A 115 -2.72 -9.77 13.45
N SER A 116 -3.74 -9.90 12.59
CA SER A 116 -4.32 -8.75 11.86
C SER A 116 -5.07 -7.75 12.74
N LEU A 117 -5.46 -8.17 13.94
CA LEU A 117 -6.23 -7.36 14.90
C LEU A 117 -5.36 -6.86 16.07
N LEU A 118 -4.09 -7.27 16.13
CA LEU A 118 -3.17 -6.78 17.14
C LEU A 118 -2.84 -5.30 16.90
N PRO A 119 -2.82 -4.48 17.97
CA PRO A 119 -2.39 -3.09 17.86
C PRO A 119 -0.92 -3.00 17.43
N PHE A 120 -0.56 -1.92 16.79
CA PHE A 120 0.84 -1.63 16.51
C PHE A 120 1.59 -1.40 17.83
N TRP A 121 2.70 -2.10 18.01
CA TRP A 121 3.42 -2.13 19.30
C TRP A 121 4.16 -0.85 19.65
N ASP A 122 4.54 -0.06 18.64
CA ASP A 122 5.22 1.23 18.83
C ASP A 122 4.19 2.36 18.67
N THR A 123 3.48 2.62 19.76
CA THR A 123 2.39 3.60 19.79
C THR A 123 2.88 5.02 19.48
N GLN A 124 4.13 5.35 19.84
CA GLN A 124 4.71 6.66 19.56
C GLN A 124 4.96 6.83 18.05
N ARG A 125 5.48 5.80 17.37
CA ARG A 125 5.69 5.80 15.92
C ARG A 125 4.37 5.91 15.19
N LEU A 126 3.35 5.15 15.61
CA LEU A 126 2.01 5.21 15.03
C LEU A 126 1.41 6.60 15.20
N ALA A 127 1.44 7.16 16.41
CA ALA A 127 0.92 8.50 16.68
C ALA A 127 1.64 9.59 15.86
N THR A 128 2.96 9.47 15.70
CA THR A 128 3.75 10.40 14.86
C THR A 128 3.38 10.28 13.40
N ASN A 129 3.22 9.04 12.90
CA ASN A 129 2.77 8.78 11.53
C ASN A 129 1.40 9.41 11.27
N ASP A 130 0.42 9.18 12.13
CA ASP A 130 -0.95 9.64 11.94
C ASP A 130 -1.07 11.18 12.08
N ALA A 131 -0.34 11.75 13.04
CA ALA A 131 -0.27 13.21 13.23
C ALA A 131 0.31 13.93 12.01
N ALA A 132 1.15 13.28 11.22
CA ALA A 132 1.68 13.85 9.98
C ALA A 132 0.56 14.25 9.02
N PHE A 133 -0.52 13.48 8.97
CA PHE A 133 -1.63 13.71 8.04
C PHE A 133 -2.77 14.51 8.66
N THR A 134 -3.04 14.36 9.94
CA THR A 134 -4.19 14.98 10.62
C THR A 134 -3.88 16.31 11.28
N SER A 135 -2.70 16.44 11.87
CA SER A 135 -2.28 17.62 12.64
C SER A 135 -0.76 17.88 12.51
N PRO A 136 -0.27 18.10 11.27
CA PRO A 136 1.15 18.34 11.03
C PRO A 136 1.63 19.60 11.78
N SER A 137 2.80 19.47 12.41
CA SER A 137 3.46 20.53 13.14
C SER A 137 4.98 20.40 12.99
N ALA A 138 5.74 21.43 13.34
CA ALA A 138 7.20 21.37 13.30
C ALA A 138 7.76 20.21 14.13
N ALA A 139 7.17 19.91 15.30
CA ALA A 139 7.59 18.79 16.15
C ALA A 139 7.31 17.42 15.50
N VAL A 140 6.16 17.27 14.82
CA VAL A 140 5.83 16.05 14.07
C VAL A 140 6.80 15.86 12.91
N VAL A 141 7.06 16.93 12.15
CA VAL A 141 8.00 16.91 11.00
C VAL A 141 9.40 16.52 11.45
N GLU A 142 9.90 17.11 12.55
CA GLU A 142 11.18 16.75 13.14
C GLU A 142 11.25 15.29 13.58
N SER A 143 10.14 14.78 14.14
CA SER A 143 10.06 13.37 14.53
C SER A 143 10.07 12.42 13.33
N LEU A 144 9.36 12.74 12.25
CA LEU A 144 9.40 11.98 11.00
C LEU A 144 10.79 12.00 10.38
N HIS A 145 11.47 13.16 10.43
CA HIS A 145 12.84 13.29 9.93
C HIS A 145 13.80 12.37 10.71
N ARG A 146 13.66 12.29 12.05
CA ARG A 146 14.46 11.37 12.88
C ARG A 146 14.19 9.89 12.56
N TYR A 147 13.00 9.53 12.13
CA TYR A 147 12.71 8.19 11.60
C TYR A 147 13.30 7.95 10.21
N GLY A 148 13.77 9.00 9.52
CA GLY A 148 14.30 8.89 8.16
C GLY A 148 13.22 8.95 7.07
N VAL A 149 12.01 9.40 7.39
CA VAL A 149 10.93 9.55 6.41
C VAL A 149 11.34 10.59 5.37
N ARG A 150 11.20 10.22 4.11
CA ARG A 150 11.47 11.10 2.96
C ARG A 150 10.19 11.49 2.24
N TRP A 151 9.23 10.57 2.19
CA TRP A 151 8.02 10.70 1.39
C TRP A 151 6.77 10.50 2.24
N LEU A 152 5.69 11.21 1.90
CA LEU A 152 4.35 10.94 2.41
C LEU A 152 3.45 10.48 1.26
N PHE A 153 2.81 9.34 1.46
CA PHE A 153 1.71 8.86 0.63
C PHE A 153 0.41 9.17 1.37
N ALA A 154 -0.28 10.21 0.94
CA ALA A 154 -1.59 10.60 1.49
C ALA A 154 -2.69 9.96 0.64
N ASP A 155 -3.38 8.95 1.19
CA ASP A 155 -4.56 8.34 0.61
C ASP A 155 -5.79 9.21 0.95
N ASN A 156 -6.42 9.77 -0.08
CA ASN A 156 -7.58 10.66 0.07
C ASN A 156 -8.85 9.91 0.55
N ARG A 157 -8.84 8.58 0.54
CA ARG A 157 -9.95 7.72 1.00
C ARG A 157 -9.78 7.23 2.43
N ALA A 158 -8.57 7.30 2.98
CA ALA A 158 -8.24 6.76 4.31
C ALA A 158 -8.57 7.70 5.47
N GLY A 159 -9.24 8.80 5.22
CA GLY A 159 -9.66 9.78 6.23
C GLY A 159 -9.28 11.21 5.89
N GLU A 160 -9.51 12.12 6.83
CA GLU A 160 -9.18 13.53 6.65
C GLU A 160 -7.68 13.76 6.57
N ILE A 161 -7.30 14.61 5.62
CA ILE A 161 -5.93 15.07 5.42
C ILE A 161 -5.90 16.57 5.70
N SER A 162 -5.05 16.99 6.62
CA SER A 162 -4.88 18.39 7.00
C SER A 162 -4.45 19.24 5.80
N PRO A 163 -5.09 20.37 5.53
CA PRO A 163 -4.66 21.32 4.50
C PRO A 163 -3.26 21.91 4.80
N ASN A 164 -2.83 21.85 6.08
CA ASN A 164 -1.54 22.37 6.53
C ASN A 164 -0.34 21.51 6.09
N LEU A 165 -0.56 20.32 5.54
CA LEU A 165 0.52 19.48 4.97
C LEU A 165 1.42 20.27 4.03
N LYS A 166 0.85 21.12 3.20
CA LYS A 166 1.57 21.94 2.20
C LYS A 166 2.52 22.97 2.82
N GLN A 167 2.39 23.28 4.10
CA GLN A 167 3.31 24.19 4.81
C GLN A 167 4.66 23.53 5.08
N TYR A 168 4.65 22.22 5.32
CA TYR A 168 5.82 21.45 5.74
C TYR A 168 6.42 20.61 4.61
N PHE A 169 5.58 20.18 3.64
CA PHE A 169 5.95 19.25 2.60
C PHE A 169 5.69 19.84 1.21
N ARG A 170 6.49 19.42 0.24
CA ARG A 170 6.33 19.80 -1.17
C ARG A 170 5.46 18.78 -1.86
N LEU A 171 4.37 19.21 -2.47
CA LEU A 171 3.58 18.38 -3.39
C LEU A 171 4.45 17.96 -4.58
N ARG A 172 4.48 16.67 -4.89
CA ARG A 172 5.25 16.10 -5.99
C ARG A 172 4.38 15.43 -7.06
N TYR A 173 3.33 14.75 -6.63
CA TYR A 173 2.44 14.04 -7.53
C TYR A 173 1.04 13.95 -6.90
N ALA A 174 0.00 13.97 -7.73
CA ALA A 174 -1.38 13.80 -7.27
C ALA A 174 -2.19 13.03 -8.30
N THR A 175 -3.03 12.15 -7.80
CA THR A 175 -4.07 11.43 -8.55
C THR A 175 -5.43 11.73 -7.92
N LEU A 176 -6.49 11.07 -8.40
CA LEU A 176 -7.82 11.20 -7.80
C LEU A 176 -7.83 10.77 -6.32
N ASP A 177 -7.20 9.64 -6.02
CA ASP A 177 -7.31 8.98 -4.71
C ASP A 177 -6.05 9.12 -3.84
N ALA A 178 -4.93 9.62 -4.37
CA ALA A 178 -3.70 9.74 -3.62
C ALA A 178 -2.89 10.99 -3.96
N THR A 179 -2.18 11.51 -2.97
CA THR A 179 -1.29 12.66 -3.10
C THR A 179 0.07 12.34 -2.48
N ILE A 180 1.13 12.61 -3.23
CA ILE A 180 2.51 12.35 -2.81
C ILE A 180 3.19 13.65 -2.45
N TYR A 181 3.78 13.67 -1.26
CA TYR A 181 4.58 14.79 -0.77
C TYR A 181 6.00 14.34 -0.47
N GLU A 182 6.94 15.26 -0.62
CA GLU A 182 8.34 15.11 -0.23
C GLU A 182 8.68 16.10 0.87
N PHE A 183 9.57 15.74 1.79
CA PHE A 183 10.17 16.68 2.73
C PHE A 183 10.83 17.84 1.99
N ARG A 184 10.70 19.04 2.55
CA ARG A 184 11.35 20.26 2.04
C ARG A 184 12.84 20.28 2.38
#